data_6e0c702252aa3fa10ca9f207e762fbaa
#
_entry.id   6e0c702252aa3fa10ca9f207e762fbaa
#
_cell.length_a   1.000
_cell.length_b   1.000
_cell.length_c   1.000
_cell.angle_alpha   90.00
_cell.angle_beta   90.00
_cell.angle_gamma   90.00
#
_symmetry.space_group_name_H-M   'P 1'
#
loop_
_entity.id
_entity.type
_entity.pdbx_description
1 polymer ?
#
loop_
_entity_poly.entity_id
_entity_poly.type
_entity_poly.pdbx_seq_one_letter_code
_entity_poly.pdbx_strand_id
1 'polypeptide(L)'
;ELLQACGRSHSVADIFEAVEIVRSAGIVNFSLDLISGLPHQTLENWEASLKSAVEIAPTHLSSYDLIVEQGTAFGRYFEAGAQPLPADDTAAGMYRLAREILTGAGYEHYEISNYARDGYQCRHNRVYWENRPYYGLGMGAASYVEGRRLTRPRKTQEYYQWVRSISGLNSPATLQIGGETQPDIYPAIEQNFQVSENDVLLETL
;
A
#
# COMPACT_ATOMS: atom_id res chain seq x y z
N GLU A 1 16.64 16.51 8.71
CA GLU A 1 15.56 17.33 9.29
C GLU A 1 14.17 16.74 8.97
N LEU A 2 13.80 16.51 7.68
CA LEU A 2 12.48 15.97 7.30
C LEU A 2 12.21 14.59 7.93
N LEU A 3 13.16 13.67 7.95
CA LEU A 3 13.03 12.36 8.58
C LEU A 3 12.70 12.50 10.07
N GLN A 4 13.37 13.40 10.78
CA GLN A 4 13.12 13.67 12.19
C GLN A 4 11.73 14.29 12.43
N ALA A 5 11.30 15.22 11.57
CA ALA A 5 9.95 15.78 11.62
C ALA A 5 8.85 14.72 11.46
N CYS A 6 9.15 13.62 10.75
CA CYS A 6 8.28 12.46 10.60
C CYS A 6 8.48 11.37 11.66
N GLY A 7 9.23 11.67 12.74
CA GLY A 7 9.48 10.71 13.83
C GLY A 7 10.38 9.53 13.42
N ARG A 8 11.15 9.65 12.34
CA ARG A 8 12.08 8.62 11.90
C ARG A 8 13.41 8.73 12.67
N SER A 9 13.90 7.61 13.16
CA SER A 9 15.15 7.55 13.95
C SER A 9 16.42 7.42 13.11
N HIS A 10 16.28 7.04 11.83
CA HIS A 10 17.39 6.85 10.91
C HIS A 10 17.76 8.14 10.17
N SER A 11 19.00 8.22 9.70
CA SER A 11 19.54 9.28 8.86
C SER A 11 19.61 8.87 7.38
N VAL A 12 19.94 9.81 6.52
CA VAL A 12 20.20 9.53 5.10
C VAL A 12 21.41 8.60 4.94
N ALA A 13 22.42 8.73 5.80
CA ALA A 13 23.60 7.83 5.79
C ALA A 13 23.21 6.37 6.07
N ASP A 14 22.30 6.16 7.03
CA ASP A 14 21.81 4.81 7.37
C ASP A 14 21.07 4.16 6.19
N ILE A 15 20.40 4.96 5.35
CA ILE A 15 19.73 4.46 4.14
C ILE A 15 20.77 3.91 3.15
N PHE A 16 21.84 4.66 2.89
CA PHE A 16 22.90 4.20 1.98
C PHE A 16 23.63 2.99 2.54
N GLU A 17 23.92 2.97 3.84
CA GLU A 17 24.52 1.81 4.51
C GLU A 17 23.63 0.56 4.39
N ALA A 18 22.34 0.70 4.62
CA ALA A 18 21.37 -0.38 4.46
C ALA A 18 21.35 -0.93 3.02
N VAL A 19 21.41 -0.07 2.01
CA VAL A 19 21.49 -0.47 0.60
C VAL A 19 22.78 -1.26 0.32
N GLU A 20 23.92 -0.82 0.85
CA GLU A 20 25.18 -1.53 0.67
C GLU A 20 25.17 -2.90 1.37
N ILE A 21 24.55 -3.02 2.54
CA ILE A 21 24.36 -4.30 3.24
C ILE A 21 23.47 -5.24 2.38
N VAL A 22 22.36 -4.75 1.86
CA VAL A 22 21.44 -5.52 1.01
C VAL A 22 22.15 -6.03 -0.24
N ARG A 23 22.93 -5.19 -0.91
CA ARG A 23 23.74 -5.56 -2.09
C ARG A 23 24.82 -6.56 -1.77
N SER A 24 25.54 -6.35 -0.66
CA SER A 24 26.62 -7.26 -0.20
C SER A 24 26.09 -8.65 0.14
N ALA A 25 24.81 -8.74 0.55
CA ALA A 25 24.11 -10.00 0.74
C ALA A 25 23.63 -10.67 -0.55
N GLY A 26 23.93 -10.08 -1.73
CA GLY A 26 23.52 -10.59 -3.03
C GLY A 26 22.06 -10.31 -3.41
N ILE A 27 21.39 -9.46 -2.66
CA ILE A 27 20.00 -9.06 -2.95
C ILE A 27 20.03 -7.89 -3.93
N VAL A 28 19.73 -8.17 -5.19
CA VAL A 28 19.73 -7.17 -6.28
C VAL A 28 18.32 -6.64 -6.60
N ASN A 29 17.28 -7.36 -6.20
CA ASN A 29 15.89 -6.98 -6.40
C ASN A 29 15.31 -6.44 -5.09
N PHE A 30 15.25 -5.14 -4.97
CA PHE A 30 14.69 -4.44 -3.79
C PHE A 30 13.93 -3.17 -4.22
N SER A 31 13.06 -2.71 -3.34
CA SER A 31 12.29 -1.48 -3.51
C SER A 31 12.73 -0.42 -2.51
N LEU A 32 12.63 0.85 -2.93
CA LEU A 32 12.68 2.00 -2.02
C LEU A 32 11.31 2.68 -2.01
N ASP A 33 10.88 3.07 -0.81
CA ASP A 33 9.65 3.82 -0.62
C ASP A 33 9.98 5.27 -0.27
N LEU A 34 9.40 6.19 -1.03
CA LEU A 34 9.52 7.63 -0.86
C LEU A 34 8.16 8.22 -0.50
N ILE A 35 8.15 9.29 0.28
CA ILE A 35 6.93 10.02 0.64
C ILE A 35 7.11 11.49 0.31
N SER A 36 6.23 12.04 -0.54
CA SER A 36 6.09 13.46 -0.81
C SER A 36 5.05 14.10 0.11
N GLY A 37 5.01 15.41 0.15
CA GLY A 37 4.02 16.15 0.94
C GLY A 37 4.32 16.23 2.43
N LEU A 38 5.55 15.98 2.86
CA LEU A 38 5.97 16.06 4.26
C LEU A 38 5.94 17.50 4.78
N PRO A 39 5.75 17.74 6.12
CA PRO A 39 5.83 19.07 6.71
C PRO A 39 7.14 19.77 6.32
N HIS A 40 7.03 21.02 5.86
CA HIS A 40 8.16 21.85 5.39
C HIS A 40 8.92 21.31 4.17
N GLN A 41 8.45 20.27 3.50
CA GLN A 41 9.09 19.75 2.30
C GLN A 41 8.88 20.70 1.13
N THR A 42 9.98 21.06 0.44
CA THR A 42 9.94 21.86 -0.78
C THR A 42 10.12 20.99 -2.03
N LEU A 43 9.85 21.55 -3.21
CA LEU A 43 10.11 20.87 -4.48
C LEU A 43 11.59 20.52 -4.65
N GLU A 44 12.51 21.40 -4.20
CA GLU A 44 13.95 21.16 -4.25
C GLU A 44 14.37 20.00 -3.35
N ASN A 45 13.80 19.91 -2.14
CA ASN A 45 14.06 18.77 -1.25
C ASN A 45 13.56 17.46 -1.86
N TRP A 46 12.39 17.51 -2.50
CA TRP A 46 11.81 16.37 -3.16
C TRP A 46 12.64 15.93 -4.37
N GLU A 47 13.05 16.87 -5.19
CA GLU A 47 13.94 16.63 -6.34
C GLU A 47 15.25 15.97 -5.91
N ALA A 48 15.89 16.46 -4.84
CA ALA A 48 17.10 15.87 -4.29
C ALA A 48 16.88 14.43 -3.84
N SER A 49 15.75 14.15 -3.17
CA SER A 49 15.39 12.80 -2.73
C SER A 49 15.18 11.84 -3.91
N LEU A 50 14.50 12.29 -4.96
CA LEU A 50 14.29 11.52 -6.18
C LEU A 50 15.61 11.19 -6.89
N LYS A 51 16.50 12.19 -7.03
CA LYS A 51 17.83 12.00 -7.64
C LYS A 51 18.66 10.99 -6.86
N SER A 52 18.68 11.09 -5.51
CA SER A 52 19.38 10.12 -4.67
C SER A 52 18.79 8.69 -4.81
N ALA A 53 17.47 8.57 -4.92
CA ALA A 53 16.84 7.27 -5.17
C ALA A 53 17.21 6.70 -6.55
N VAL A 54 17.31 7.54 -7.58
CA VAL A 54 17.77 7.12 -8.92
C VAL A 54 19.24 6.68 -8.89
N GLU A 55 20.12 7.37 -8.15
CA GLU A 55 21.52 6.97 -7.95
C GLU A 55 21.68 5.63 -7.25
N ILE A 56 20.83 5.35 -6.27
CA ILE A 56 20.74 4.02 -5.64
C ILE A 56 20.31 2.95 -6.65
N ALA A 57 19.60 3.30 -7.69
CA ALA A 57 19.16 2.39 -8.76
C ALA A 57 18.47 1.10 -8.28
N PRO A 58 17.43 1.18 -7.44
CA PRO A 58 16.64 0.01 -7.07
C PRO A 58 15.90 -0.53 -8.30
N THR A 59 15.36 -1.74 -8.22
CA THR A 59 14.52 -2.31 -9.29
C THR A 59 13.09 -1.79 -9.27
N HIS A 60 12.65 -1.26 -8.13
CA HIS A 60 11.31 -0.75 -7.91
C HIS A 60 11.34 0.47 -6.98
N LEU A 61 10.43 1.41 -7.18
CA LEU A 61 10.24 2.61 -6.36
C LEU A 61 8.75 2.81 -6.08
N SER A 62 8.40 3.01 -4.82
CA SER A 62 7.09 3.54 -4.44
C SER A 62 7.23 5.02 -4.10
N SER A 63 6.42 5.88 -4.69
CA SER A 63 6.39 7.33 -4.46
C SER A 63 4.99 7.70 -3.97
N TYR A 64 4.80 7.64 -2.65
CA TYR A 64 3.51 7.94 -2.02
C TYR A 64 3.39 9.42 -1.70
N ASP A 65 2.17 9.93 -1.79
CA ASP A 65 1.82 11.22 -1.22
C ASP A 65 1.38 11.05 0.24
N LEU A 66 1.79 11.97 1.11
CA LEU A 66 1.37 11.97 2.50
C LEU A 66 -0.14 12.19 2.61
N ILE A 67 -0.85 11.19 3.12
CA ILE A 67 -2.26 11.30 3.47
C ILE A 67 -2.39 11.53 4.98
N VAL A 68 -3.05 12.63 5.35
CA VAL A 68 -3.33 12.95 6.75
C VAL A 68 -4.63 12.25 7.18
N GLU A 69 -4.48 11.13 7.88
CA GLU A 69 -5.63 10.36 8.36
C GLU A 69 -6.11 10.83 9.73
N GLN A 70 -7.43 10.98 9.89
CA GLN A 70 -8.04 11.30 11.18
C GLN A 70 -7.74 10.18 12.20
N GLY A 71 -7.54 10.57 13.46
CA GLY A 71 -7.23 9.63 14.55
C GLY A 71 -5.75 9.24 14.67
N THR A 72 -4.91 9.56 13.68
CA THR A 72 -3.46 9.38 13.77
C THR A 72 -2.77 10.51 14.52
N ALA A 73 -1.50 10.35 14.90
CA ALA A 73 -0.71 11.44 15.48
C ALA A 73 -0.61 12.62 14.51
N PHE A 74 -0.36 12.36 13.23
CA PHE A 74 -0.32 13.37 12.18
C PHE A 74 -1.66 14.10 12.03
N GLY A 75 -2.80 13.38 12.01
CA GLY A 75 -4.13 13.97 11.92
C GLY A 75 -4.58 14.80 13.14
N ARG A 76 -3.81 14.72 14.25
CA ARG A 76 -4.03 15.61 15.43
C ARG A 76 -3.24 16.91 15.35
N TYR A 77 -2.13 16.94 14.60
CA TYR A 77 -1.23 18.08 14.54
C TYR A 77 -1.30 18.84 13.22
N PHE A 78 -1.75 18.20 12.15
CA PHE A 78 -1.73 18.75 10.82
C PHE A 78 -3.10 18.63 10.13
N GLU A 79 -3.44 19.65 9.36
CA GLU A 79 -4.60 19.69 8.49
C GLU A 79 -4.13 19.61 7.04
N ALA A 80 -4.76 18.75 6.22
CA ALA A 80 -4.40 18.58 4.82
C ALA A 80 -4.50 19.91 4.05
N GLY A 81 -3.49 20.24 3.25
CA GLY A 81 -3.41 21.50 2.48
C GLY A 81 -3.07 22.75 3.29
N ALA A 82 -2.93 22.66 4.64
CA ALA A 82 -2.57 23.77 5.52
C ALA A 82 -1.11 23.65 5.98
N GLN A 83 -0.46 24.83 6.16
CA GLN A 83 0.92 24.87 6.69
C GLN A 83 1.02 24.11 8.04
N PRO A 84 2.11 23.36 8.26
CA PRO A 84 3.34 23.33 7.48
C PRO A 84 3.39 22.31 6.33
N LEU A 85 2.25 21.70 5.97
CA LEU A 85 2.16 20.82 4.80
C LEU A 85 2.16 21.65 3.51
N PRO A 86 2.67 21.09 2.41
CA PRO A 86 2.60 21.76 1.10
C PRO A 86 1.13 22.01 0.69
N ALA A 87 0.89 23.12 0.01
CA ALA A 87 -0.39 23.36 -0.64
C ALA A 87 -0.63 22.36 -1.79
N ASP A 88 -1.89 22.14 -2.15
CA ASP A 88 -2.31 21.16 -3.17
C ASP A 88 -1.57 21.33 -4.49
N ASP A 89 -1.35 22.57 -4.97
CA ASP A 89 -0.60 22.83 -6.19
C ASP A 89 0.87 22.40 -6.09
N THR A 90 1.48 22.55 -4.91
CA THR A 90 2.84 22.08 -4.64
C THR A 90 2.89 20.56 -4.58
N ALA A 91 1.93 19.92 -3.91
CA ALA A 91 1.82 18.47 -3.87
C ALA A 91 1.63 17.88 -5.29
N ALA A 92 0.74 18.46 -6.09
CA ALA A 92 0.60 18.10 -7.50
C ALA A 92 1.89 18.34 -8.31
N GLY A 93 2.66 19.38 -7.96
CA GLY A 93 4.00 19.64 -8.53
C GLY A 93 4.98 18.53 -8.17
N MET A 94 4.98 18.06 -6.92
CA MET A 94 5.84 16.96 -6.46
C MET A 94 5.52 15.65 -7.19
N TYR A 95 4.25 15.35 -7.41
CA TYR A 95 3.82 14.18 -8.18
C TYR A 95 4.33 14.23 -9.63
N ARG A 96 4.13 15.37 -10.30
CA ARG A 96 4.62 15.56 -11.69
C ARG A 96 6.15 15.43 -11.78
N LEU A 97 6.86 16.00 -10.82
CA LEU A 97 8.32 15.93 -10.74
C LEU A 97 8.82 14.49 -10.54
N ALA A 98 8.17 13.72 -9.66
CA ALA A 98 8.48 12.30 -9.48
C ALA A 98 8.31 11.53 -10.80
N ARG A 99 7.19 11.73 -11.48
CA ARG A 99 6.93 11.08 -12.77
C ARG A 99 8.01 11.44 -13.80
N GLU A 100 8.35 12.73 -13.94
CA GLU A 100 9.35 13.21 -14.89
C GLU A 100 10.73 12.58 -14.62
N ILE A 101 11.22 12.69 -13.38
CA ILE A 101 12.56 12.20 -13.01
C ILE A 101 12.65 10.68 -13.11
N LEU A 102 11.68 9.95 -12.57
CA LEU A 102 11.74 8.50 -12.52
C LEU A 102 11.56 7.88 -13.91
N THR A 103 10.62 8.40 -14.73
CA THR A 103 10.48 7.90 -16.11
C THR A 103 11.68 8.29 -16.97
N GLY A 104 12.22 9.50 -16.80
CA GLY A 104 13.47 9.93 -17.45
C GLY A 104 14.67 9.05 -17.08
N ALA A 105 14.68 8.46 -15.88
CA ALA A 105 15.69 7.50 -15.43
C ALA A 105 15.41 6.05 -15.88
N GLY A 106 14.37 5.82 -16.70
CA GLY A 106 14.05 4.52 -17.30
C GLY A 106 13.21 3.60 -16.40
N TYR A 107 12.48 4.15 -15.43
CA TYR A 107 11.43 3.40 -14.72
C TYR A 107 10.10 3.54 -15.47
N GLU A 108 9.35 2.46 -15.54
CA GLU A 108 7.97 2.46 -16.00
C GLU A 108 7.05 2.89 -14.84
N HIS A 109 6.20 3.89 -15.07
CA HIS A 109 5.14 4.27 -14.17
C HIS A 109 3.92 3.37 -14.43
N TYR A 110 3.80 2.24 -13.73
CA TYR A 110 2.84 1.20 -14.06
C TYR A 110 1.52 1.30 -13.29
N GLU A 111 1.46 2.16 -12.26
CA GLU A 111 0.25 2.54 -11.55
C GLU A 111 0.48 3.87 -10.79
N ILE A 112 -0.47 4.35 -10.01
CA ILE A 112 -0.49 5.73 -9.46
C ILE A 112 0.78 6.10 -8.69
N SER A 113 1.25 5.20 -7.81
CA SER A 113 2.36 5.49 -6.89
C SER A 113 3.63 4.69 -7.17
N ASN A 114 3.58 3.69 -8.06
CA ASN A 114 4.68 2.76 -8.20
C ASN A 114 5.36 2.80 -9.57
N TYR A 115 6.69 2.71 -9.51
CA TYR A 115 7.59 2.73 -10.64
C TYR A 115 8.50 1.50 -10.61
N ALA A 116 8.78 0.90 -11.74
CA ALA A 116 9.62 -0.29 -11.81
C ALA A 116 10.51 -0.30 -13.05
N ARG A 117 11.66 -0.95 -12.96
CA ARG A 117 12.40 -1.39 -14.14
C ARG A 117 11.59 -2.45 -14.87
N ASP A 118 11.83 -2.61 -16.18
CA ASP A 118 11.15 -3.63 -16.97
C ASP A 118 11.26 -5.02 -16.33
N GLY A 119 10.10 -5.69 -16.19
CA GLY A 119 9.96 -6.99 -15.54
C GLY A 119 9.94 -6.98 -14.00
N TYR A 120 10.09 -5.82 -13.33
CA TYR A 120 10.13 -5.71 -11.86
C TYR A 120 8.88 -5.08 -11.25
N GLN A 121 7.80 -4.95 -11.99
CA GLN A 121 6.50 -4.50 -11.46
C GLN A 121 6.05 -5.42 -10.31
N CYS A 122 5.55 -4.84 -9.22
CA CYS A 122 5.08 -5.60 -8.06
C CYS A 122 3.86 -6.46 -8.43
N ARG A 123 4.04 -7.78 -8.48
CA ARG A 123 2.97 -8.73 -8.84
C ARG A 123 1.79 -8.67 -7.86
N HIS A 124 2.08 -8.39 -6.59
CA HIS A 124 1.05 -8.24 -5.57
C HIS A 124 0.15 -7.03 -5.86
N ASN A 125 0.74 -5.85 -6.14
CA ASN A 125 0.00 -4.64 -6.45
C ASN A 125 -0.83 -4.81 -7.74
N ARG A 126 -0.27 -5.45 -8.75
CA ARG A 126 -0.98 -5.73 -10.00
C ARG A 126 -2.21 -6.59 -9.84
N VAL A 127 -2.27 -7.48 -8.85
CA VAL A 127 -3.49 -8.26 -8.56
C VAL A 127 -4.67 -7.33 -8.26
N TYR A 128 -4.44 -6.26 -7.51
CA TYR A 128 -5.47 -5.28 -7.18
C TYR A 128 -5.83 -4.41 -8.40
N TRP A 129 -4.84 -3.85 -9.07
CA TRP A 129 -5.05 -2.98 -10.24
C TRP A 129 -5.70 -3.71 -11.44
N GLU A 130 -5.45 -5.01 -11.56
CA GLU A 130 -6.07 -5.86 -12.59
C GLU A 130 -7.40 -6.48 -12.12
N ASN A 131 -7.90 -6.12 -10.93
CA ASN A 131 -9.11 -6.67 -10.32
C ASN A 131 -9.15 -8.21 -10.31
N ARG A 132 -8.01 -8.83 -10.14
CA ARG A 132 -7.92 -10.29 -10.03
C ARG A 132 -8.36 -10.76 -8.64
N PRO A 133 -8.94 -11.97 -8.54
CA PRO A 133 -9.32 -12.52 -7.25
C PRO A 133 -8.10 -12.74 -6.33
N TYR A 134 -8.29 -12.47 -5.04
CA TYR A 134 -7.29 -12.69 -4.01
C TYR A 134 -7.92 -13.05 -2.66
N TYR A 135 -7.17 -13.76 -1.83
CA TYR A 135 -7.54 -14.07 -0.46
C TYR A 135 -6.72 -13.23 0.50
N GLY A 136 -7.40 -12.42 1.32
CA GLY A 136 -6.79 -11.77 2.46
C GLY A 136 -6.69 -12.74 3.64
N LEU A 137 -5.58 -12.84 4.33
CA LEU A 137 -5.38 -13.70 5.49
C LEU A 137 -5.15 -12.86 6.73
N GLY A 138 -5.77 -13.25 7.84
CA GLY A 138 -5.62 -12.56 9.11
C GLY A 138 -6.72 -11.56 9.43
N MET A 139 -6.62 -10.97 10.60
CA MET A 139 -7.55 -10.01 11.17
C MET A 139 -7.59 -8.72 10.33
N GLY A 140 -8.78 -8.23 10.02
CA GLY A 140 -8.99 -7.02 9.23
C GLY A 140 -8.64 -7.13 7.74
N ALA A 141 -8.16 -8.30 7.29
CA ALA A 141 -7.78 -8.49 5.90
C ALA A 141 -9.01 -8.59 4.98
N ALA A 142 -8.92 -7.98 3.81
CA ALA A 142 -9.92 -8.09 2.77
C ALA A 142 -9.57 -9.21 1.78
N SER A 143 -10.59 -9.87 1.25
CA SER A 143 -10.51 -10.79 0.11
C SER A 143 -11.36 -10.25 -1.03
N TYR A 144 -11.02 -10.58 -2.27
CA TYR A 144 -11.87 -10.35 -3.42
C TYR A 144 -12.01 -11.67 -4.19
N VAL A 145 -13.20 -12.26 -4.12
CA VAL A 145 -13.48 -13.60 -4.68
C VAL A 145 -14.90 -13.59 -5.27
N GLU A 146 -15.05 -14.14 -6.45
CA GLU A 146 -16.34 -14.25 -7.14
C GLU A 146 -17.11 -12.92 -7.26
N GLY A 147 -16.39 -11.82 -7.52
CA GLY A 147 -16.97 -10.48 -7.63
C GLY A 147 -17.43 -9.87 -6.31
N ARG A 148 -17.03 -10.44 -5.16
CA ARG A 148 -17.38 -9.96 -3.84
C ARG A 148 -16.14 -9.54 -3.06
N ARG A 149 -16.17 -8.37 -2.44
CA ARG A 149 -15.16 -7.93 -1.48
C ARG A 149 -15.62 -8.27 -0.07
N LEU A 150 -14.80 -9.00 0.64
CA LEU A 150 -15.10 -9.56 1.96
C LEU A 150 -14.02 -9.12 2.95
N THR A 151 -14.39 -8.37 4.00
CA THR A 151 -13.43 -7.93 5.01
C THR A 151 -13.64 -8.71 6.32
N ARG A 152 -12.57 -9.24 6.86
CA ARG A 152 -12.59 -9.98 8.14
C ARG A 152 -12.70 -9.02 9.33
N PRO A 153 -13.24 -9.49 10.47
CA PRO A 153 -13.32 -8.67 11.68
C PRO A 153 -11.96 -8.09 12.08
N ARG A 154 -11.98 -6.82 12.48
CA ARG A 154 -10.75 -6.06 12.81
C ARG A 154 -10.30 -6.23 14.25
N LYS A 155 -11.23 -6.58 15.17
CA LYS A 155 -10.91 -6.79 16.57
C LYS A 155 -10.56 -8.25 16.83
N THR A 156 -9.53 -8.49 17.63
CA THR A 156 -8.98 -9.82 17.90
C THR A 156 -10.05 -10.81 18.39
N GLN A 157 -10.89 -10.40 19.33
CA GLN A 157 -11.94 -11.29 19.86
C GLN A 157 -13.00 -11.65 18.82
N GLU A 158 -13.45 -10.67 18.05
CA GLU A 158 -14.42 -10.87 16.96
C GLU A 158 -13.83 -11.77 15.88
N TYR A 159 -12.56 -11.57 15.54
CA TYR A 159 -11.84 -12.42 14.58
C TYR A 159 -11.75 -13.88 15.06
N TYR A 160 -11.41 -14.12 16.32
CA TYR A 160 -11.37 -15.47 16.87
C TYR A 160 -12.76 -16.13 16.92
N GLN A 161 -13.81 -15.38 17.24
CA GLN A 161 -15.18 -15.88 17.18
C GLN A 161 -15.56 -16.26 15.75
N TRP A 162 -15.25 -15.39 14.80
CA TRP A 162 -15.47 -15.65 13.38
C TRP A 162 -14.73 -16.89 12.89
N VAL A 163 -13.43 -17.04 13.19
CA VAL A 163 -12.65 -18.24 12.83
C VAL A 163 -13.28 -19.50 13.41
N ARG A 164 -13.71 -19.49 14.67
CA ARG A 164 -14.38 -20.62 15.29
C ARG A 164 -15.70 -20.98 14.61
N SER A 165 -16.47 -19.97 14.19
CA SER A 165 -17.75 -20.18 13.50
C SER A 165 -17.58 -20.85 12.15
N ILE A 166 -16.56 -20.48 11.36
CA ILE A 166 -16.32 -21.06 10.04
C ILE A 166 -15.56 -22.38 10.08
N SER A 167 -14.75 -22.63 11.11
CA SER A 167 -13.96 -23.86 11.22
C SER A 167 -14.74 -25.04 11.78
N GLY A 168 -16.02 -24.87 12.13
CA GLY A 168 -16.86 -25.94 12.71
C GLY A 168 -16.37 -26.42 14.09
N LEU A 169 -15.42 -25.74 14.73
CA LEU A 169 -14.84 -26.12 16.02
C LEU A 169 -15.84 -26.08 17.19
N ASN A 170 -17.06 -25.61 16.95
CA ASN A 170 -18.16 -25.62 17.89
C ASN A 170 -19.28 -26.62 17.53
N SER A 171 -19.09 -27.46 16.51
CA SER A 171 -20.06 -28.53 16.18
C SER A 171 -19.33 -29.81 15.78
N PRO A 172 -19.64 -30.94 16.36
CA PRO A 172 -19.17 -32.21 15.87
C PRO A 172 -20.05 -32.64 14.70
N ALA A 173 -19.84 -32.08 13.52
CA ALA A 173 -20.56 -32.54 12.32
C ALA A 173 -19.84 -32.20 11.03
N THR A 174 -19.19 -33.23 10.49
CA THR A 174 -19.28 -33.66 9.09
C THR A 174 -19.02 -32.63 7.99
N LEU A 175 -17.80 -32.62 7.46
CA LEU A 175 -17.52 -32.33 6.07
C LEU A 175 -18.26 -33.38 5.21
N GLN A 176 -19.45 -33.07 4.73
CA GLN A 176 -20.04 -33.74 3.58
C GLN A 176 -19.64 -32.97 2.34
N ILE A 177 -18.70 -33.51 1.60
CA ILE A 177 -18.39 -33.11 0.23
C ILE A 177 -19.45 -33.81 -0.65
N GLY A 178 -20.37 -32.99 -1.19
CA GLY A 178 -21.34 -33.44 -2.20
C GLY A 178 -22.79 -33.27 -1.79
N GLY A 179 -23.45 -32.20 -2.25
CA GLY A 179 -24.90 -31.99 -2.14
C GLY A 179 -25.27 -30.58 -1.72
N GLU A 180 -25.99 -29.93 -2.58
CA GLU A 180 -26.54 -28.58 -2.58
C GLU A 180 -26.90 -28.00 -1.21
N THR A 181 -26.53 -26.76 -1.03
CA THR A 181 -26.56 -25.80 0.05
C THR A 181 -25.23 -25.69 0.77
N GLN A 182 -24.30 -24.94 0.19
CA GLN A 182 -23.17 -24.41 0.96
C GLN A 182 -23.75 -23.51 2.04
N PRO A 183 -23.49 -23.78 3.33
CA PRO A 183 -23.76 -22.79 4.36
C PRO A 183 -22.94 -21.54 3.98
N ASP A 184 -23.53 -20.38 4.17
CA ASP A 184 -22.89 -19.11 3.95
C ASP A 184 -21.54 -19.13 4.71
N ILE A 185 -20.45 -19.43 4.01
CA ILE A 185 -19.10 -19.59 4.60
C ILE A 185 -18.61 -18.26 5.20
N TYR A 186 -19.43 -17.23 5.07
CA TYR A 186 -19.12 -15.85 5.45
C TYR A 186 -20.15 -15.21 6.43
N PRO A 187 -20.62 -15.88 7.50
CA PRO A 187 -21.46 -15.23 8.48
C PRO A 187 -20.61 -14.28 9.31
N ALA A 188 -20.89 -13.02 9.32
CA ALA A 188 -20.21 -11.94 10.03
C ALA A 188 -19.03 -11.29 9.28
N ILE A 189 -19.32 -10.80 8.10
CA ILE A 189 -18.44 -9.90 7.36
C ILE A 189 -18.93 -8.48 7.60
N GLU A 190 -18.07 -7.60 8.14
CA GLU A 190 -18.42 -6.20 8.40
C GLU A 190 -18.82 -5.44 7.12
N GLN A 191 -18.31 -5.88 5.98
CA GLN A 191 -18.66 -5.35 4.66
C GLN A 191 -18.70 -6.50 3.64
N ASN A 192 -19.89 -6.83 3.17
CA ASN A 192 -20.12 -7.72 2.04
C ASN A 192 -20.89 -6.93 0.98
N PHE A 193 -20.20 -6.47 -0.04
CA PHE A 193 -20.85 -5.84 -1.17
C PHE A 193 -20.39 -6.46 -2.48
N GLN A 194 -21.32 -6.58 -3.42
CA GLN A 194 -21.02 -7.00 -4.76
C GLN A 194 -20.43 -5.79 -5.51
N VAL A 195 -19.23 -5.96 -6.03
CA VAL A 195 -18.57 -4.93 -6.83
C VAL A 195 -19.23 -4.91 -8.20
N SER A 196 -19.85 -3.80 -8.58
CA SER A 196 -20.44 -3.62 -9.92
C SER A 196 -19.33 -3.34 -10.95
N GLU A 197 -19.65 -3.47 -12.25
CA GLU A 197 -18.70 -3.09 -13.31
C GLU A 197 -18.25 -1.63 -13.20
N ASN A 198 -19.13 -0.73 -12.73
CA ASN A 198 -18.79 0.68 -12.51
C ASN A 198 -17.87 0.87 -11.31
N ASP A 199 -18.03 0.09 -10.24
CA ASP A 199 -17.15 0.14 -9.07
C ASP A 199 -15.74 -0.34 -9.42
N VAL A 200 -15.63 -1.35 -10.30
CA VAL A 200 -14.36 -1.83 -10.84
C VAL A 200 -13.61 -0.70 -11.58
N LEU A 201 -14.32 0.10 -12.38
CA LEU A 201 -13.76 1.24 -13.10
C LEU A 201 -13.26 2.34 -12.14
N LEU A 202 -13.99 2.62 -11.05
CA LEU A 202 -13.61 3.61 -10.05
C LEU A 202 -12.39 3.17 -9.21
N GLU A 203 -12.23 1.87 -8.99
CA GLU A 203 -11.07 1.33 -8.28
C GLU A 203 -9.80 1.26 -9.16
N THR A 204 -9.94 1.39 -10.47
CA THR A 204 -8.83 1.28 -11.44
C THR A 204 -8.33 2.65 -11.92
N LEU A 205 -9.06 3.74 -11.63
CA LEU A 205 -8.71 5.13 -11.96
C LEU A 205 -8.02 5.83 -10.81
#